data_582880b0e64d7e95c2ab12f708020d2e
#
_entry.id   582880b0e64d7e95c2ab12f708020d2e
#
_cell.length_a   1.000
_cell.length_b   1.000
_cell.length_c   1.000
_cell.angle_alpha   90.00
_cell.angle_beta   90.00
_cell.angle_gamma   90.00
#
_symmetry.space_group_name_H-M   'P 1'
#
loop_
_entity.id
_entity.type
_entity.pdbx_description
1 polymer ?
#
loop_
_entity_poly.entity_id
_entity_poly.type
_entity_poly.pdbx_seq_one_letter_code
_entity_poly.pdbx_strand_id
1 'polypeptide(L)'
;NKQKATDVYVRPDRSRPKSKGYDAGIFIQEEYAINPYLTLTPVLRWSYYNRKPTTDNNDKFGLASRSDSKVTPGITLTLSPSKQLSFYASVQTGYRPPFLDELYTSIEYPEFGMYSVVLPNPDLKPEESINVEIGVNGDYKSLFSDSDRFVFHANVFRDRVKNLINAGATGDMDFTDDGDMILYYSIDNVGKASKTGFEASADYSPGNAYFHLSYGYFHAEDKNTGDKIQGPTTLQATFSAGYT
;
A
#
# COMPACT_ATOMS: atom_id res chain seq x y z
N ASN A 1 21.54 -26.44 9.18
CA ASN A 1 21.01 -27.58 8.41
C ASN A 1 20.30 -27.00 7.22
N LYS A 2 20.97 -26.94 6.05
CA LYS A 2 20.31 -26.63 4.78
C LYS A 2 19.38 -27.81 4.47
N GLN A 3 18.09 -27.58 4.49
CA GLN A 3 17.09 -28.52 4.03
C GLN A 3 17.31 -28.69 2.51
N LYS A 4 17.47 -29.92 2.02
CA LYS A 4 17.64 -30.15 0.59
C LYS A 4 16.34 -29.80 -0.14
N ALA A 5 16.44 -29.36 -1.39
CA ALA A 5 15.28 -29.00 -2.23
C ALA A 5 14.22 -30.12 -2.31
N THR A 6 14.67 -31.36 -2.33
CA THR A 6 13.80 -32.57 -2.27
C THR A 6 12.96 -32.65 -0.99
N ASP A 7 13.31 -31.88 0.04
CA ASP A 7 12.57 -31.82 1.30
C ASP A 7 11.56 -30.66 1.35
N VAL A 8 11.53 -29.77 0.36
CA VAL A 8 10.55 -28.69 0.26
C VAL A 8 9.25 -29.29 -0.26
N TYR A 9 8.30 -29.49 0.64
CA TYR A 9 6.96 -29.96 0.26
C TYR A 9 6.15 -28.80 -0.33
N VAL A 10 5.94 -28.84 -1.62
CA VAL A 10 5.00 -27.97 -2.31
C VAL A 10 3.64 -28.64 -2.36
N ARG A 11 2.59 -27.97 -1.91
CA ARG A 11 1.23 -28.51 -1.94
C ARG A 11 0.74 -28.63 -3.38
N PRO A 12 0.42 -29.81 -3.86
CA PRO A 12 0.04 -30.01 -5.27
C PRO A 12 -1.34 -29.42 -5.61
N ASP A 13 -2.19 -29.16 -4.62
CA ASP A 13 -3.57 -28.72 -4.78
C ASP A 13 -3.79 -27.23 -4.48
N ARG A 14 -2.82 -26.55 -3.82
CA ARG A 14 -2.95 -25.15 -3.42
C ARG A 14 -1.62 -24.55 -2.99
N SER A 15 -1.48 -23.26 -3.25
CA SER A 15 -0.28 -22.49 -2.91
C SER A 15 -0.14 -22.12 -1.43
N ARG A 16 -1.14 -22.40 -0.60
CA ARG A 16 -1.14 -22.09 0.84
C ARG A 16 -2.04 -23.05 1.62
N PRO A 17 -1.84 -23.21 2.94
CA PRO A 17 -2.76 -23.96 3.79
C PRO A 17 -4.13 -23.29 3.85
N LYS A 18 -5.16 -24.04 4.20
CA LYS A 18 -6.40 -23.43 4.66
C LYS A 18 -6.06 -22.53 5.83
N SER A 19 -6.53 -21.29 5.78
CA SER A 19 -6.20 -20.28 6.78
C SER A 19 -7.43 -19.48 7.11
N LYS A 20 -7.48 -18.97 8.35
CA LYS A 20 -8.49 -18.02 8.81
C LYS A 20 -7.80 -16.71 9.17
N GLY A 21 -8.39 -15.61 8.74
CA GLY A 21 -7.91 -14.29 9.11
C GLY A 21 -9.09 -13.39 9.42
N TYR A 22 -8.93 -12.50 10.38
CA TYR A 22 -9.85 -11.42 10.62
C TYR A 22 -9.11 -10.18 11.07
N ASP A 23 -9.72 -9.05 10.75
CA ASP A 23 -9.25 -7.72 11.09
C ASP A 23 -10.37 -7.01 11.84
N ALA A 24 -10.00 -6.25 12.86
CA ALA A 24 -10.90 -5.38 13.60
C ALA A 24 -10.24 -4.01 13.77
N GLY A 25 -11.07 -2.98 13.84
CA GLY A 25 -10.58 -1.63 14.11
C GLY A 25 -11.68 -0.72 14.57
N ILE A 26 -11.29 0.24 15.38
CA ILE A 26 -12.14 1.35 15.83
C ILE A 26 -11.36 2.64 15.64
N PHE A 27 -12.04 3.70 15.26
CA PHE A 27 -11.42 5.01 15.14
C PHE A 27 -12.32 6.09 15.72
N ILE A 28 -11.68 7.19 16.09
CA ILE A 28 -12.32 8.44 16.46
C ILE A 28 -11.66 9.56 15.65
N GLN A 29 -12.48 10.45 15.13
CA GLN A 29 -12.07 11.64 14.42
C GLN A 29 -12.97 12.78 14.88
N GLU A 30 -12.38 13.95 15.08
CA GLU A 30 -13.09 15.14 15.51
C GLU A 30 -12.64 16.35 14.69
N GLU A 31 -13.54 17.29 14.43
CA GLU A 31 -13.23 18.53 13.74
C GLU A 31 -13.38 19.71 14.71
N TYR A 32 -12.27 20.37 15.02
CA TYR A 32 -12.24 21.54 15.87
C TYR A 32 -12.07 22.82 15.03
N ALA A 33 -13.13 23.60 14.90
CA ALA A 33 -13.04 24.95 14.33
C ALA A 33 -12.34 25.86 15.35
N ILE A 34 -11.05 26.11 15.14
CA ILE A 34 -10.25 27.02 15.97
C ILE A 34 -10.76 28.46 15.77
N ASN A 35 -11.09 28.81 14.53
CA ASN A 35 -11.75 30.05 14.14
C ASN A 35 -12.47 29.84 12.79
N PRO A 36 -13.19 30.81 12.21
CA PRO A 36 -13.94 30.67 10.96
C PRO A 36 -13.10 30.22 9.74
N TYR A 37 -11.78 30.33 9.80
CA TYR A 37 -10.87 30.03 8.70
C TYR A 37 -9.99 28.83 8.97
N LEU A 38 -9.87 28.37 10.23
CA LEU A 38 -8.89 27.37 10.63
C LEU A 38 -9.56 26.22 11.36
N THR A 39 -9.41 25.00 10.82
CA THR A 39 -9.94 23.76 11.39
C THR A 39 -8.80 22.80 11.67
N LEU A 40 -8.82 22.17 12.84
CA LEU A 40 -7.93 21.09 13.24
C LEU A 40 -8.71 19.78 13.30
N THR A 41 -8.22 18.76 12.62
CA THR A 41 -8.87 17.45 12.55
C THR A 41 -7.90 16.36 13.04
N PRO A 42 -7.85 16.06 14.34
CA PRO A 42 -7.15 14.90 14.85
C PRO A 42 -7.92 13.62 14.53
N VAL A 43 -7.19 12.53 14.31
CA VAL A 43 -7.73 11.19 14.18
C VAL A 43 -6.87 10.20 14.99
N LEU A 44 -7.53 9.24 15.61
CA LEU A 44 -6.88 8.13 16.29
C LEU A 44 -7.58 6.84 15.87
N ARG A 45 -6.81 5.85 15.40
CA ARG A 45 -7.33 4.55 15.04
C ARG A 45 -6.58 3.47 15.81
N TRP A 46 -7.31 2.54 16.40
CA TRP A 46 -6.80 1.25 16.85
C TRP A 46 -7.15 0.19 15.83
N SER A 47 -6.18 -0.66 15.48
CA SER A 47 -6.35 -1.79 14.56
C SER A 47 -5.80 -3.04 15.20
N TYR A 48 -6.46 -4.18 14.94
CA TYR A 48 -6.03 -5.51 15.35
C TYR A 48 -6.18 -6.47 14.19
N TYR A 49 -5.24 -7.40 14.05
CA TYR A 49 -5.39 -8.51 13.11
C TYR A 49 -5.04 -9.84 13.75
N ASN A 50 -5.59 -10.91 13.18
CA ASN A 50 -5.20 -12.28 13.48
C ASN A 50 -5.15 -13.09 12.18
N ARG A 51 -4.10 -13.88 12.02
CA ARG A 51 -3.87 -14.79 10.89
C ARG A 51 -3.56 -16.16 11.47
N LYS A 52 -4.40 -17.15 11.19
CA LYS A 52 -4.28 -18.49 11.74
C LYS A 52 -4.30 -19.52 10.62
N PRO A 53 -3.17 -20.20 10.32
CA PRO A 53 -3.17 -21.35 9.44
C PRO A 53 -3.92 -22.50 10.11
N THR A 54 -4.62 -23.29 9.33
CA THR A 54 -5.18 -24.55 9.81
C THR A 54 -4.07 -25.58 9.73
N THR A 55 -3.86 -26.33 10.80
CA THR A 55 -2.92 -27.45 10.85
C THR A 55 -3.21 -28.41 9.69
N ASP A 56 -2.24 -28.62 8.84
CA ASP A 56 -2.25 -29.57 7.76
C ASP A 56 -1.13 -30.56 8.06
N ASN A 57 -1.44 -31.86 8.09
CA ASN A 57 -0.45 -32.91 8.38
C ASN A 57 0.72 -32.91 7.39
N ASN A 58 0.59 -32.18 6.30
CA ASN A 58 1.62 -31.99 5.28
C ASN A 58 2.40 -30.67 5.43
N ASP A 59 2.16 -29.92 6.51
CA ASP A 59 2.85 -28.65 6.73
C ASP A 59 4.24 -28.89 7.34
N LYS A 60 5.25 -28.90 6.50
CA LYS A 60 6.65 -29.03 6.90
C LYS A 60 7.27 -27.71 7.38
N PHE A 61 6.59 -26.58 7.22
CA PHE A 61 7.13 -25.26 7.52
C PHE A 61 6.87 -24.81 8.97
N GLY A 62 6.06 -25.57 9.75
CA GLY A 62 5.75 -25.21 11.13
C GLY A 62 5.03 -23.85 11.24
N LEU A 63 4.08 -23.61 10.34
CA LEU A 63 3.41 -22.32 10.22
C LEU A 63 2.70 -21.90 11.51
N ALA A 64 3.10 -20.76 12.07
CA ALA A 64 2.56 -20.23 13.31
C ALA A 64 1.44 -19.21 13.05
N SER A 65 0.50 -19.13 14.00
CA SER A 65 -0.49 -18.03 14.01
C SER A 65 0.18 -16.71 14.30
N ARG A 66 -0.33 -15.63 13.66
CA ARG A 66 0.15 -14.26 13.86
C ARG A 66 -0.99 -13.34 14.25
N SER A 67 -0.75 -12.50 15.23
CA SER A 67 -1.65 -11.42 15.62
C SER A 67 -0.87 -10.25 16.16
N ASP A 68 -1.36 -9.04 15.91
CA ASP A 68 -0.78 -7.82 16.47
C ASP A 68 -1.85 -6.73 16.49
N SER A 69 -1.58 -5.65 17.22
CA SER A 69 -2.43 -4.47 17.27
C SER A 69 -1.61 -3.19 17.29
N LYS A 70 -2.15 -2.15 16.69
CA LYS A 70 -1.47 -0.85 16.58
C LYS A 70 -2.46 0.29 16.74
N VAL A 71 -1.99 1.33 17.43
CA VAL A 71 -2.64 2.65 17.43
C VAL A 71 -1.93 3.54 16.43
N THR A 72 -2.71 4.14 15.52
CA THR A 72 -2.23 5.02 14.45
C THR A 72 -2.87 6.39 14.60
N PRO A 73 -2.13 7.40 15.09
CA PRO A 73 -2.58 8.79 15.13
C PRO A 73 -2.41 9.48 13.79
N GLY A 74 -3.22 10.51 13.61
CA GLY A 74 -3.09 11.45 12.50
C GLY A 74 -3.66 12.81 12.87
N ILE A 75 -3.25 13.83 12.13
CA ILE A 75 -3.71 15.20 12.32
C ILE A 75 -3.71 15.93 10.99
N THR A 76 -4.76 16.73 10.76
CA THR A 76 -4.87 17.60 9.59
C THR A 76 -5.19 19.01 10.08
N LEU A 77 -4.49 20.00 9.55
CA LEU A 77 -4.78 21.41 9.71
C LEU A 77 -5.30 21.94 8.38
N THR A 78 -6.50 22.52 8.37
CA THR A 78 -7.13 23.11 7.18
C THR A 78 -7.31 24.62 7.38
N LEU A 79 -6.79 25.40 6.44
CA LEU A 79 -6.98 26.84 6.34
C LEU A 79 -7.93 27.13 5.17
N SER A 80 -9.09 27.72 5.44
CA SER A 80 -10.13 28.07 4.47
C SER A 80 -10.31 29.59 4.42
N PRO A 81 -9.50 30.34 3.65
CA PRO A 81 -9.62 31.80 3.56
C PRO A 81 -10.94 32.24 2.92
N SER A 82 -11.60 31.38 2.17
CA SER A 82 -12.94 31.55 1.66
C SER A 82 -13.70 30.23 1.62
N LYS A 83 -15.00 30.27 1.33
CA LYS A 83 -15.81 29.03 1.13
C LYS A 83 -15.40 28.24 -0.10
N GLN A 84 -14.71 28.87 -1.04
CA GLN A 84 -14.32 28.29 -2.32
C GLN A 84 -12.89 27.73 -2.31
N LEU A 85 -12.04 28.14 -1.36
CA LEU A 85 -10.62 27.79 -1.37
C LEU A 85 -10.19 27.30 0.01
N SER A 86 -9.51 26.16 0.04
CA SER A 86 -8.88 25.63 1.25
C SER A 86 -7.47 25.10 0.97
N PHE A 87 -6.59 25.28 1.93
CA PHE A 87 -5.28 24.67 2.00
C PHE A 87 -5.26 23.71 3.17
N TYR A 88 -4.53 22.62 3.04
CA TYR A 88 -4.36 21.71 4.17
C TYR A 88 -2.93 21.21 4.29
N ALA A 89 -2.56 20.85 5.51
CA ALA A 89 -1.35 20.12 5.83
C ALA A 89 -1.71 18.96 6.75
N SER A 90 -1.24 17.76 6.44
CA SER A 90 -1.53 16.58 7.24
C SER A 90 -0.30 15.78 7.56
N VAL A 91 -0.33 15.11 8.73
CA VAL A 91 0.58 14.05 9.11
C VAL A 91 -0.27 12.87 9.56
N GLN A 92 -0.11 11.74 8.88
CA GLN A 92 -0.87 10.52 9.15
C GLN A 92 0.08 9.35 9.37
N THR A 93 -0.24 8.49 10.31
CA THR A 93 0.46 7.19 10.44
C THR A 93 -0.40 6.07 9.88
N GLY A 94 0.24 5.12 9.22
CA GLY A 94 -0.40 3.95 8.62
C GLY A 94 0.11 2.65 9.22
N TYR A 95 -0.71 1.61 9.12
CA TYR A 95 -0.42 0.27 9.59
C TYR A 95 -1.06 -0.75 8.66
N ARG A 96 -0.24 -1.61 8.04
CA ARG A 96 -0.69 -2.68 7.14
C ARG A 96 -0.24 -4.04 7.66
N PRO A 97 -1.17 -4.86 8.18
CA PRO A 97 -0.88 -6.24 8.53
C PRO A 97 -0.48 -7.05 7.28
N PRO A 98 0.37 -8.09 7.43
CA PRO A 98 0.62 -9.03 6.36
C PRO A 98 -0.68 -9.74 5.94
N PHE A 99 -0.82 -10.01 4.63
CA PHE A 99 -1.89 -10.85 4.10
C PHE A 99 -1.59 -12.34 4.35
N LEU A 100 -2.62 -13.17 4.27
CA LEU A 100 -2.48 -14.61 4.39
C LEU A 100 -1.54 -15.19 3.31
N ASP A 101 -1.57 -14.62 2.11
CA ASP A 101 -0.71 -15.03 1.01
C ASP A 101 0.75 -14.66 1.27
N GLU A 102 1.01 -13.47 1.82
CA GLU A 102 2.36 -13.05 2.16
C GLU A 102 2.99 -13.92 3.25
N LEU A 103 2.21 -14.37 4.23
CA LEU A 103 2.69 -15.20 5.34
C LEU A 103 2.89 -16.67 4.97
N TYR A 104 1.96 -17.23 4.16
CA TYR A 104 1.79 -18.68 4.11
C TYR A 104 1.87 -19.26 2.70
N THR A 105 2.17 -18.46 1.66
CA THR A 105 2.34 -18.98 0.32
C THR A 105 3.56 -19.88 0.26
N SER A 106 3.35 -21.10 -0.28
CA SER A 106 4.39 -22.03 -0.67
C SER A 106 3.99 -22.57 -2.03
N ILE A 107 4.70 -22.21 -3.07
CA ILE A 107 4.37 -22.59 -4.44
C ILE A 107 5.63 -22.85 -5.25
N GLU A 108 5.55 -23.81 -6.13
CA GLU A 108 6.56 -24.17 -7.11
C GLU A 108 6.04 -23.83 -8.50
N TYR A 109 6.84 -23.14 -9.27
CA TYR A 109 6.59 -22.84 -10.68
C TYR A 109 7.61 -23.63 -11.51
N PRO A 110 7.20 -24.74 -12.15
CA PRO A 110 8.08 -25.46 -13.06
C PRO A 110 8.25 -24.66 -14.36
N GLU A 111 9.48 -24.47 -14.76
CA GLU A 111 9.88 -23.90 -16.04
C GLU A 111 10.79 -24.91 -16.74
N PHE A 112 11.05 -24.73 -18.04
CA PHE A 112 11.92 -25.64 -18.75
C PHE A 112 13.36 -25.59 -18.21
N GLY A 113 13.80 -26.68 -17.55
CA GLY A 113 15.14 -26.80 -16.95
C GLY A 113 15.35 -25.99 -15.67
N MET A 114 14.26 -25.45 -15.07
CA MET A 114 14.34 -24.62 -13.88
C MET A 114 13.05 -24.70 -13.05
N TYR A 115 13.17 -24.52 -11.75
CA TYR A 115 12.06 -24.37 -10.81
C TYR A 115 12.20 -23.07 -10.03
N SER A 116 11.13 -22.30 -9.90
CA SER A 116 11.03 -21.16 -9.00
C SER A 116 10.16 -21.56 -7.80
N VAL A 117 10.73 -21.56 -6.61
CA VAL A 117 10.07 -21.97 -5.36
C VAL A 117 9.88 -20.77 -4.45
N VAL A 118 8.64 -20.42 -4.14
CA VAL A 118 8.32 -19.38 -3.14
C VAL A 118 8.17 -20.03 -1.78
N LEU A 119 8.94 -19.56 -0.80
CA LEU A 119 8.92 -20.04 0.59
C LEU A 119 7.99 -19.18 1.44
N PRO A 120 7.21 -19.78 2.36
CA PRO A 120 6.40 -19.04 3.30
C PRO A 120 7.27 -18.33 4.33
N ASN A 121 6.83 -17.12 4.76
CA ASN A 121 7.48 -16.39 5.82
C ASN A 121 6.46 -15.97 6.89
N PRO A 122 6.24 -16.82 7.90
CA PRO A 122 5.31 -16.48 8.99
C PRO A 122 5.86 -15.42 9.94
N ASP A 123 7.12 -15.01 9.82
CA ASP A 123 7.77 -14.03 10.71
C ASP A 123 7.67 -12.58 10.21
N LEU A 124 6.91 -12.35 9.13
CA LEU A 124 6.67 -11.01 8.62
C LEU A 124 6.08 -10.08 9.68
N LYS A 125 6.67 -8.90 9.76
CA LYS A 125 6.18 -7.79 10.57
C LYS A 125 5.22 -6.93 9.75
N PRO A 126 4.22 -6.31 10.37
CA PRO A 126 3.39 -5.33 9.71
C PRO A 126 4.20 -4.15 9.15
N GLU A 127 3.76 -3.61 8.02
CA GLU A 127 4.28 -2.34 7.54
C GLU A 127 3.74 -1.20 8.38
N GLU A 128 4.59 -0.24 8.65
CA GLU A 128 4.25 1.01 9.31
C GLU A 128 4.65 2.17 8.42
N SER A 129 3.77 3.15 8.27
CA SER A 129 4.06 4.33 7.46
C SER A 129 3.82 5.64 8.20
N ILE A 130 4.50 6.68 7.73
CA ILE A 130 4.22 8.07 8.05
C ILE A 130 4.07 8.81 6.74
N ASN A 131 2.88 9.34 6.49
CA ASN A 131 2.58 10.23 5.39
C ASN A 131 2.61 11.68 5.87
N VAL A 132 3.25 12.54 5.10
CA VAL A 132 3.19 14.00 5.23
C VAL A 132 2.71 14.55 3.92
N GLU A 133 1.67 15.39 3.96
CA GLU A 133 1.02 15.92 2.77
C GLU A 133 0.65 17.39 2.97
N ILE A 134 0.77 18.17 1.89
CA ILE A 134 0.28 19.55 1.81
C ILE A 134 -0.50 19.67 0.51
N GLY A 135 -1.68 20.26 0.57
CA GLY A 135 -2.51 20.38 -0.62
C GLY A 135 -3.43 21.59 -0.59
N VAL A 136 -4.09 21.80 -1.71
CA VAL A 136 -5.06 22.86 -1.97
C VAL A 136 -6.28 22.29 -2.66
N ASN A 137 -7.46 22.77 -2.27
CA ASN A 137 -8.75 22.48 -2.91
C ASN A 137 -9.44 23.78 -3.29
N GLY A 138 -10.09 23.78 -4.44
CA GLY A 138 -10.95 24.87 -4.87
C GLY A 138 -12.26 24.37 -5.43
N ASP A 139 -13.37 25.08 -5.15
CA ASP A 139 -14.69 24.83 -5.70
C ASP A 139 -15.35 26.19 -5.99
N TYR A 140 -15.29 26.58 -7.25
CA TYR A 140 -15.78 27.86 -7.73
C TYR A 140 -16.99 27.66 -8.61
N LYS A 141 -18.06 28.38 -8.30
CA LYS A 141 -19.23 28.52 -9.17
C LYS A 141 -19.17 29.87 -9.86
N SER A 142 -19.60 29.93 -11.11
CA SER A 142 -19.64 31.16 -11.91
C SER A 142 -18.28 31.86 -11.98
N LEU A 143 -17.22 31.08 -12.27
CA LEU A 143 -15.86 31.60 -12.35
C LEU A 143 -15.58 32.25 -13.72
N PHE A 144 -16.02 31.61 -14.82
CA PHE A 144 -15.82 32.06 -16.19
C PHE A 144 -17.15 32.37 -16.90
N SER A 145 -18.29 31.79 -16.43
CA SER A 145 -19.63 32.03 -16.92
C SER A 145 -20.66 31.83 -15.80
N ASP A 146 -21.88 32.36 -15.96
CA ASP A 146 -22.92 32.29 -14.92
C ASP A 146 -23.38 30.87 -14.57
N SER A 147 -23.13 29.90 -15.43
CA SER A 147 -23.57 28.50 -15.27
C SER A 147 -22.44 27.49 -15.10
N ASP A 148 -21.20 27.96 -14.92
CA ASP A 148 -20.08 27.04 -14.78
C ASP A 148 -19.77 26.65 -13.33
N ARG A 149 -19.05 25.54 -13.20
CA ARG A 149 -18.39 25.14 -11.96
C ARG A 149 -16.99 24.64 -12.29
N PHE A 150 -16.02 25.11 -11.51
CA PHE A 150 -14.64 24.68 -11.58
C PHE A 150 -14.19 24.14 -10.21
N VAL A 151 -13.83 22.85 -10.17
CA VAL A 151 -13.29 22.18 -8.98
C VAL A 151 -11.87 21.77 -9.28
N PHE A 152 -10.95 22.01 -8.36
CA PHE A 152 -9.59 21.53 -8.48
C PHE A 152 -9.04 21.05 -7.15
N HIS A 153 -8.10 20.14 -7.25
CA HIS A 153 -7.30 19.62 -6.16
C HIS A 153 -5.85 19.51 -6.61
N ALA A 154 -4.90 19.86 -5.73
CA ALA A 154 -3.49 19.56 -5.94
C ALA A 154 -2.80 19.30 -4.61
N ASN A 155 -1.90 18.34 -4.58
CA ASN A 155 -1.11 18.02 -3.41
C ASN A 155 0.32 17.60 -3.74
N VAL A 156 1.18 17.74 -2.76
CA VAL A 156 2.49 17.10 -2.71
C VAL A 156 2.59 16.27 -1.43
N PHE A 157 3.17 15.10 -1.52
CA PHE A 157 3.23 14.20 -0.38
C PHE A 157 4.57 13.46 -0.30
N ARG A 158 4.85 12.99 0.90
CA ARG A 158 5.93 12.06 1.18
C ARG A 158 5.49 10.99 2.14
N ASP A 159 5.56 9.73 1.69
CA ASP A 159 5.41 8.53 2.50
C ASP A 159 6.78 7.99 2.88
N ARG A 160 6.90 7.54 4.13
CA ARG A 160 8.01 6.72 4.61
C ARG A 160 7.44 5.44 5.18
N VAL A 161 7.83 4.32 4.61
CA VAL A 161 7.38 2.99 5.03
C VAL A 161 8.54 2.27 5.71
N LYS A 162 8.27 1.66 6.86
CA LYS A 162 9.15 0.70 7.53
C LYS A 162 8.61 -0.70 7.36
N ASN A 163 9.50 -1.69 7.38
CA ASN A 163 9.16 -3.09 7.23
C ASN A 163 8.37 -3.36 5.93
N LEU A 164 8.68 -2.65 4.84
CA LEU A 164 8.03 -2.88 3.56
C LEU A 164 8.08 -4.37 3.22
N ILE A 165 6.93 -4.96 2.93
CA ILE A 165 6.80 -6.36 2.56
C ILE A 165 6.94 -6.45 1.04
N ASN A 166 7.93 -7.19 0.58
CA ASN A 166 8.18 -7.38 -0.84
C ASN A 166 8.69 -8.80 -1.12
N ALA A 167 8.38 -9.30 -2.31
CA ALA A 167 8.91 -10.58 -2.79
C ALA A 167 10.28 -10.36 -3.44
N GLY A 168 11.20 -11.28 -3.21
CA GLY A 168 12.53 -11.24 -3.81
C GLY A 168 13.18 -12.61 -3.85
N ALA A 169 14.20 -12.74 -4.70
CA ALA A 169 15.06 -13.91 -4.70
C ALA A 169 15.88 -13.95 -3.41
N THR A 170 15.99 -15.15 -2.79
CA THR A 170 16.80 -15.33 -1.57
C THR A 170 18.30 -15.33 -1.87
N GLY A 171 18.67 -15.51 -3.14
CA GLY A 171 20.06 -15.76 -3.57
C GLY A 171 20.49 -17.20 -3.38
N ASP A 172 19.69 -18.02 -2.75
CA ASP A 172 19.94 -19.47 -2.64
C ASP A 172 19.50 -20.17 -3.92
N MET A 173 20.26 -21.19 -4.32
CA MET A 173 19.96 -22.07 -5.43
C MET A 173 20.30 -23.52 -5.07
N ASP A 174 19.62 -24.45 -5.72
CA ASP A 174 19.87 -25.88 -5.62
C ASP A 174 19.62 -26.54 -6.97
N PHE A 175 19.83 -27.85 -7.06
CA PHE A 175 19.58 -28.62 -8.27
C PHE A 175 18.78 -29.88 -7.91
N THR A 176 17.86 -30.24 -8.80
CA THR A 176 17.17 -31.55 -8.72
C THR A 176 18.13 -32.69 -9.03
N ASP A 177 17.72 -33.92 -8.75
CA ASP A 177 18.50 -35.11 -9.10
C ASP A 177 18.66 -35.27 -10.64
N ASP A 178 17.75 -34.68 -11.42
CA ASP A 178 17.79 -34.65 -12.90
C ASP A 178 18.64 -33.46 -13.44
N GLY A 179 19.16 -32.61 -12.56
CA GLY A 179 20.05 -31.50 -12.91
C GLY A 179 19.35 -30.19 -13.23
N ASP A 180 18.02 -30.08 -13.03
CA ASP A 180 17.30 -28.82 -13.18
C ASP A 180 17.63 -27.88 -12.02
N MET A 181 17.77 -26.59 -12.33
CA MET A 181 18.09 -25.54 -11.34
C MET A 181 16.86 -25.15 -10.52
N ILE A 182 17.03 -24.96 -9.22
CA ILE A 182 15.99 -24.48 -8.31
C ILE A 182 16.38 -23.11 -7.78
N LEU A 183 15.55 -22.11 -8.02
CA LEU A 183 15.69 -20.75 -7.46
C LEU A 183 14.65 -20.54 -6.36
N TYR A 184 15.12 -20.05 -5.21
CA TYR A 184 14.27 -19.76 -4.08
C TYR A 184 13.90 -18.29 -4.01
N TYR A 185 12.64 -18.04 -3.74
CA TYR A 185 12.07 -16.73 -3.49
C TYR A 185 11.42 -16.71 -2.12
N SER A 186 11.44 -15.57 -1.47
CA SER A 186 10.69 -15.33 -0.22
C SER A 186 9.98 -13.99 -0.27
N ILE A 187 9.00 -13.83 0.60
CA ILE A 187 8.37 -12.56 0.87
C ILE A 187 8.92 -12.08 2.20
N ASP A 188 9.62 -10.95 2.20
CA ASP A 188 10.34 -10.46 3.36
C ASP A 188 10.07 -8.99 3.66
N ASN A 189 10.39 -8.58 4.89
CA ASN A 189 10.45 -7.17 5.23
C ASN A 189 11.77 -6.59 4.71
N VAL A 190 11.76 -5.98 3.55
CA VAL A 190 12.96 -5.47 2.85
C VAL A 190 13.46 -4.12 3.39
N GLY A 191 12.98 -3.68 4.56
CA GLY A 191 13.54 -2.53 5.24
C GLY A 191 12.70 -1.26 5.12
N LYS A 192 13.29 -0.16 4.62
CA LYS A 192 12.66 1.17 4.57
C LYS A 192 12.45 1.59 3.13
N ALA A 193 11.25 2.09 2.84
CA ALA A 193 10.93 2.71 1.56
C ALA A 193 10.50 4.17 1.74
N SER A 194 10.67 4.97 0.70
CA SER A 194 10.12 6.32 0.64
C SER A 194 9.43 6.50 -0.71
N LYS A 195 8.21 7.01 -0.67
CA LYS A 195 7.46 7.46 -1.86
C LYS A 195 7.23 8.96 -1.74
N THR A 196 7.60 9.71 -2.76
CA THR A 196 7.34 11.13 -2.87
C THR A 196 6.56 11.37 -4.15
N GLY A 197 5.56 12.23 -4.11
CA GLY A 197 4.71 12.46 -5.27
C GLY A 197 4.03 13.82 -5.27
N PHE A 198 3.44 14.06 -6.42
CA PHE A 198 2.56 15.18 -6.71
C PHE A 198 1.33 14.65 -7.42
N GLU A 199 0.16 15.11 -7.01
CA GLU A 199 -1.10 14.80 -7.66
C GLU A 199 -1.87 16.10 -7.89
N ALA A 200 -2.56 16.18 -9.03
CA ALA A 200 -3.47 17.27 -9.34
C ALA A 200 -4.66 16.77 -10.13
N SER A 201 -5.82 17.36 -9.90
CA SER A 201 -7.01 17.16 -10.71
C SER A 201 -7.79 18.46 -10.90
N ALA A 202 -8.50 18.55 -12.01
CA ALA A 202 -9.38 19.67 -12.32
C ALA A 202 -10.62 19.16 -13.05
N ASP A 203 -11.79 19.60 -12.60
CA ASP A 203 -13.08 19.36 -13.21
C ASP A 203 -13.68 20.72 -13.59
N TYR A 204 -14.06 20.84 -14.87
CA TYR A 204 -14.72 22.03 -15.38
C TYR A 204 -16.02 21.66 -16.07
N SER A 205 -17.11 22.26 -15.62
CA SER A 205 -18.44 21.99 -16.13
C SER A 205 -19.12 23.29 -16.60
N PRO A 206 -18.93 23.71 -17.88
CA PRO A 206 -19.65 24.83 -18.47
C PRO A 206 -21.02 24.37 -18.96
N GLY A 207 -22.08 24.55 -18.16
CA GLY A 207 -23.43 24.12 -18.49
C GLY A 207 -23.55 22.60 -18.61
N ASN A 208 -23.94 22.10 -19.79
CA ASN A 208 -24.14 20.66 -20.02
C ASN A 208 -22.86 19.90 -20.45
N ALA A 209 -21.75 20.59 -20.70
CA ALA A 209 -20.49 19.94 -20.98
C ALA A 209 -19.70 19.72 -19.69
N TYR A 210 -18.83 18.70 -19.69
CA TYR A 210 -17.86 18.52 -18.61
C TYR A 210 -16.50 18.12 -19.17
N PHE A 211 -15.46 18.52 -18.45
CA PHE A 211 -14.07 18.21 -18.72
C PHE A 211 -13.42 17.80 -17.42
N HIS A 212 -12.69 16.68 -17.43
CA HIS A 212 -11.88 16.22 -16.30
C HIS A 212 -10.44 16.02 -16.76
N LEU A 213 -9.51 16.54 -15.98
CA LEU A 213 -8.07 16.31 -16.12
C LEU A 213 -7.51 15.84 -14.79
N SER A 214 -6.74 14.77 -14.80
CA SER A 214 -5.94 14.40 -13.64
C SER A 214 -4.50 14.07 -14.04
N TYR A 215 -3.58 14.35 -13.14
CA TYR A 215 -2.16 14.10 -13.31
C TYR A 215 -1.56 13.64 -11.99
N GLY A 216 -0.76 12.57 -12.02
CA GLY A 216 -0.01 12.07 -10.88
C GLY A 216 1.41 11.70 -11.29
N TYR A 217 2.35 12.06 -10.43
CA TYR A 217 3.75 11.67 -10.55
C TYR A 217 4.26 11.14 -9.21
N PHE A 218 4.92 9.98 -9.23
CA PHE A 218 5.50 9.38 -8.03
C PHE A 218 6.93 8.92 -8.28
N HIS A 219 7.73 9.06 -7.25
CA HIS A 219 9.04 8.45 -7.15
C HIS A 219 9.10 7.61 -5.87
N ALA A 220 9.38 6.31 -6.01
CA ALA A 220 9.53 5.39 -4.89
C ALA A 220 10.92 4.76 -4.91
N GLU A 221 11.58 4.72 -3.76
CA GLU A 221 12.92 4.19 -3.60
C GLU A 221 13.07 3.36 -2.32
N ASP A 222 13.89 2.32 -2.38
CA ASP A 222 14.41 1.63 -1.21
C ASP A 222 15.47 2.51 -0.53
N LYS A 223 15.27 2.81 0.75
CA LYS A 223 16.19 3.69 1.50
C LYS A 223 17.46 3.00 1.98
N ASN A 224 17.56 1.68 1.84
CA ASN A 224 18.77 0.95 2.20
C ASN A 224 19.73 0.87 0.99
N THR A 225 19.20 0.62 -0.21
CA THR A 225 20.00 0.44 -1.43
C THR A 225 20.04 1.71 -2.29
N GLY A 226 19.03 2.58 -2.20
CA GLY A 226 18.85 3.71 -3.10
C GLY A 226 18.18 3.33 -4.43
N ASP A 227 17.84 2.06 -4.61
CA ASP A 227 17.25 1.57 -5.84
C ASP A 227 15.78 2.00 -5.96
N LYS A 228 15.36 2.22 -7.20
CA LYS A 228 13.96 2.50 -7.50
C LYS A 228 13.12 1.25 -7.25
N ILE A 229 12.07 1.39 -6.46
CA ILE A 229 11.08 0.33 -6.26
C ILE A 229 10.24 0.20 -7.54
N GLN A 230 10.27 -0.99 -8.15
CA GLN A 230 9.44 -1.30 -9.31
C GLN A 230 8.00 -1.57 -8.86
N GLY A 231 7.04 -1.15 -9.67
CA GLY A 231 5.63 -1.48 -9.47
C GLY A 231 4.66 -0.29 -9.58
N PRO A 232 4.74 0.78 -8.79
CA PRO A 232 3.81 1.88 -8.97
C PRO A 232 4.10 2.62 -10.29
N THR A 233 3.03 2.93 -11.03
CA THR A 233 3.10 3.78 -12.23
C THR A 233 3.71 5.13 -11.86
N THR A 234 4.86 5.45 -12.42
CA THR A 234 5.62 6.66 -12.08
C THR A 234 4.88 7.93 -12.51
N LEU A 235 4.15 7.85 -13.63
CA LEU A 235 3.38 8.95 -14.20
C LEU A 235 2.05 8.43 -14.72
N GLN A 236 0.97 9.09 -14.32
CA GLN A 236 -0.37 8.83 -14.81
C GLN A 236 -1.03 10.14 -15.19
N ALA A 237 -1.65 10.20 -16.35
CA ALA A 237 -2.48 11.31 -16.77
C ALA A 237 -3.80 10.77 -17.34
N THR A 238 -4.90 11.40 -16.97
CA THR A 238 -6.23 11.05 -17.48
C THR A 238 -6.92 12.31 -17.96
N PHE A 239 -7.54 12.23 -19.13
CA PHE A 239 -8.44 13.26 -19.64
C PHE A 239 -9.76 12.62 -20.03
N SER A 240 -10.86 13.21 -19.62
CA SER A 240 -12.19 12.86 -20.09
C SER A 240 -13.04 14.09 -20.35
N ALA A 241 -13.93 14.00 -21.32
CA ALA A 241 -14.88 15.03 -21.66
C ALA A 241 -16.20 14.41 -22.09
N GLY A 242 -17.29 15.10 -21.85
CA GLY A 242 -18.63 14.65 -22.25
C GLY A 242 -19.64 15.78 -22.27
N TYR A 243 -20.85 15.43 -22.71
CA TYR A 243 -22.00 16.33 -22.80
C TYR A 243 -23.24 15.58 -22.30
N THR A 244 -24.08 16.22 -21.48
CA THR A 244 -25.31 15.68 -20.90
C THR A 244 -26.55 16.43 -21.36
#